data_5eb444bee56871d5c70526664a79a5c2
#
_entry.id   5eb444bee56871d5c70526664a79a5c2
#
_cell.length_a   1.000
_cell.length_b   1.000
_cell.length_c   1.000
_cell.angle_alpha   90.00
_cell.angle_beta   90.00
_cell.angle_gamma   90.00
#
_symmetry.space_group_name_H-M   'P 1'
#
loop_
_entity.id
_entity.type
_entity.pdbx_description
1 polymer ?
#
loop_
_entity_poly.entity_id
_entity_poly.type
_entity_poly.pdbx_seq_one_letter_code
_entity_poly.pdbx_strand_id
1 'polypeptide(L)'
;MKLRRHCANLARVSDQNFSAAALVVLGHGTTLNDQSAAPVRQHVAELRRRKIFHEVRAAFWKQEPQIKKVLAELTAPRIFIVPFFISEGYFASEVIPKELGFPAVPSTLNSQLSTLHYCLPVGSHDLMTTVILARAKEVMEKFPFPRLPKNPDTTLLIAGHGTGRNKNSRVAVERQADLIRALNIFAEVGAVFMEEEPFIKGCWQNVQTRNLVVVPFFSSDGLHAVEDIPVLLGEPERLVKQRLAAGQPTWRNPTERDGKLIWYASSVGTEPLLAEVILQRVREAAVNS
;
A
#
# COMPACT_ATOMS: atom_id res chain seq x y z
N MET A 1 -13.11 4.68 -20.55
CA MET A 1 -12.20 4.74 -21.72
C MET A 1 -10.79 5.23 -21.35
N LYS A 2 -10.60 6.23 -20.47
CA LYS A 2 -9.27 6.72 -20.03
C LYS A 2 -8.49 5.69 -19.20
N LEU A 3 -9.11 4.95 -18.28
CA LEU A 3 -8.46 3.87 -17.52
C LEU A 3 -7.91 2.76 -18.43
N ARG A 4 -8.65 2.38 -19.49
CA ARG A 4 -8.16 1.37 -20.46
C ARG A 4 -6.95 1.84 -21.27
N ARG A 5 -6.81 3.14 -21.54
CA ARG A 5 -5.61 3.69 -22.21
C ARG A 5 -4.40 3.74 -21.29
N HIS A 6 -4.60 4.00 -19.99
CA HIS A 6 -3.51 3.95 -19.00
C HIS A 6 -3.00 2.51 -18.82
N CYS A 7 -3.89 1.53 -18.71
CA CYS A 7 -3.52 0.11 -18.70
C CYS A 7 -2.90 -0.39 -20.02
N ALA A 8 -3.29 0.15 -21.18
CA ALA A 8 -2.75 -0.27 -22.48
C ALA A 8 -1.30 0.18 -22.70
N ASN A 9 -0.86 1.30 -22.12
CA ASN A 9 0.56 1.70 -22.15
C ASN A 9 1.44 0.83 -21.23
N LEU A 10 0.85 0.20 -20.21
CA LEU A 10 1.53 -0.74 -19.32
C LEU A 10 1.74 -2.13 -19.97
N ALA A 11 0.94 -2.48 -20.97
CA ALA A 11 1.03 -3.76 -21.68
C ALA A 11 2.25 -3.90 -22.61
N ARG A 12 2.96 -2.83 -22.93
CA ARG A 12 4.12 -2.84 -23.85
C ARG A 12 5.45 -3.27 -23.22
N VAL A 13 5.50 -3.53 -21.91
CA VAL A 13 6.70 -4.06 -21.23
C VAL A 13 6.57 -5.58 -20.99
N SER A 14 5.69 -6.27 -21.74
CA SER A 14 5.31 -7.66 -21.48
C SER A 14 6.34 -8.72 -21.90
N ASP A 15 7.41 -8.38 -22.59
CA ASP A 15 8.33 -9.37 -23.18
C ASP A 15 9.62 -9.64 -22.38
N GLN A 16 9.73 -9.11 -21.17
CA GLN A 16 10.90 -9.40 -20.33
C GLN A 16 10.74 -10.77 -19.65
N ASN A 17 11.65 -11.67 -19.97
CA ASN A 17 11.69 -13.00 -19.35
C ASN A 17 12.38 -12.91 -17.98
N PHE A 18 11.59 -13.13 -16.90
CA PHE A 18 12.08 -13.21 -15.52
C PHE A 18 12.25 -14.64 -15.01
N SER A 19 12.10 -15.68 -15.87
CA SER A 19 12.15 -17.07 -15.46
C SER A 19 13.49 -17.51 -14.85
N ALA A 20 14.58 -16.78 -15.12
CA ALA A 20 15.89 -16.97 -14.48
C ALA A 20 16.19 -15.96 -13.34
N ALA A 21 15.27 -15.04 -13.05
CA ALA A 21 15.46 -14.01 -12.03
C ALA A 21 14.81 -14.39 -10.69
N ALA A 22 15.33 -13.86 -9.59
CA ALA A 22 14.69 -13.92 -8.29
C ALA A 22 14.01 -12.58 -7.96
N LEU A 23 12.88 -12.66 -7.25
CA LEU A 23 12.18 -11.52 -6.69
C LEU A 23 12.18 -11.59 -5.17
N VAL A 24 12.62 -10.53 -4.51
CA VAL A 24 12.54 -10.35 -3.07
C VAL A 24 11.56 -9.21 -2.77
N VAL A 25 10.47 -9.52 -2.08
CA VAL A 25 9.56 -8.49 -1.55
C VAL A 25 10.00 -8.16 -0.13
N LEU A 26 10.45 -6.93 0.07
CA LEU A 26 11.09 -6.48 1.30
C LEU A 26 10.12 -5.65 2.15
N GLY A 27 9.67 -6.20 3.29
CA GLY A 27 8.90 -5.50 4.31
C GLY A 27 9.77 -4.93 5.44
N HIS A 28 9.18 -4.03 6.22
CA HIS A 28 9.85 -3.54 7.45
C HIS A 28 9.98 -4.65 8.48
N GLY A 29 8.91 -5.42 8.69
CA GLY A 29 8.81 -6.39 9.77
C GLY A 29 8.72 -5.72 11.14
N THR A 30 8.37 -6.50 12.15
CA THR A 30 8.41 -6.10 13.57
C THR A 30 8.66 -7.32 14.43
N THR A 31 9.31 -7.12 15.57
CA THR A 31 9.48 -8.16 16.58
C THR A 31 8.27 -8.31 17.51
N LEU A 32 7.28 -7.40 17.39
CA LEU A 32 6.13 -7.32 18.30
C LEU A 32 4.97 -8.23 17.90
N ASN A 33 4.74 -8.40 16.59
CA ASN A 33 3.66 -9.26 16.07
C ASN A 33 3.91 -9.63 14.59
N ASP A 34 3.24 -10.68 14.12
CA ASP A 34 3.35 -11.14 12.72
C ASP A 34 2.43 -10.39 11.74
N GLN A 35 1.57 -9.50 12.22
CA GLN A 35 0.56 -8.84 11.36
C GLN A 35 1.18 -7.92 10.32
N SER A 36 2.31 -7.28 10.64
CA SER A 36 3.03 -6.42 9.68
C SER A 36 3.70 -7.21 8.55
N ALA A 37 4.02 -8.49 8.78
CA ALA A 37 4.63 -9.37 7.79
C ALA A 37 3.60 -10.10 6.92
N ALA A 38 2.37 -10.24 7.38
CA ALA A 38 1.32 -11.01 6.71
C ALA A 38 1.05 -10.54 5.27
N PRO A 39 0.89 -9.25 4.95
CA PRO A 39 0.67 -8.79 3.58
C PRO A 39 1.82 -9.14 2.64
N VAL A 40 3.07 -8.96 3.09
CA VAL A 40 4.25 -9.33 2.29
C VAL A 40 4.24 -10.83 1.95
N ARG A 41 3.97 -11.67 2.94
CA ARG A 41 3.88 -13.14 2.74
C ARG A 41 2.73 -13.51 1.81
N GLN A 42 1.57 -12.84 1.92
CA GLN A 42 0.42 -13.03 1.04
C GLN A 42 0.77 -12.72 -0.43
N HIS A 43 1.38 -11.56 -0.70
CA HIS A 43 1.77 -11.18 -2.05
C HIS A 43 2.87 -12.09 -2.61
N VAL A 44 3.82 -12.51 -1.79
CA VAL A 44 4.84 -13.49 -2.18
C VAL A 44 4.21 -14.82 -2.57
N ALA A 45 3.23 -15.31 -1.81
CA ALA A 45 2.51 -16.53 -2.14
C ALA A 45 1.77 -16.43 -3.48
N GLU A 46 1.09 -15.31 -3.73
CA GLU A 46 0.43 -15.05 -5.00
C GLU A 46 1.43 -14.97 -6.16
N LEU A 47 2.54 -14.25 -5.99
CA LEU A 47 3.57 -14.11 -7.04
C LEU A 47 4.29 -15.44 -7.33
N ARG A 48 4.49 -16.31 -6.33
CA ARG A 48 4.97 -17.67 -6.52
C ARG A 48 4.00 -18.51 -7.40
N ARG A 49 2.70 -18.39 -7.13
CA ARG A 49 1.66 -19.10 -7.88
C ARG A 49 1.68 -18.72 -9.37
N ARG A 50 2.06 -17.49 -9.70
CA ARG A 50 2.14 -17.01 -11.10
C ARG A 50 3.31 -17.59 -11.89
N LYS A 51 4.33 -18.15 -11.24
CA LYS A 51 5.49 -18.79 -11.88
C LYS A 51 6.23 -17.88 -12.89
N ILE A 52 6.26 -16.57 -12.64
CA ILE A 52 6.94 -15.59 -13.52
C ILE A 52 8.46 -15.60 -13.26
N PHE A 53 8.86 -15.78 -11.99
CA PHE A 53 10.24 -15.77 -11.54
C PHE A 53 10.74 -17.20 -11.26
N HIS A 54 12.06 -17.39 -11.31
CA HIS A 54 12.69 -18.60 -10.82
C HIS A 54 12.36 -18.82 -9.34
N GLU A 55 12.49 -17.76 -8.56
CA GLU A 55 12.22 -17.79 -7.14
C GLU A 55 11.59 -16.45 -6.67
N VAL A 56 10.67 -16.53 -5.70
CA VAL A 56 10.08 -15.36 -5.03
C VAL A 56 10.22 -15.53 -3.53
N ARG A 57 10.83 -14.57 -2.84
CA ARG A 57 11.09 -14.61 -1.38
C ARG A 57 10.49 -13.40 -0.68
N ALA A 58 9.99 -13.63 0.54
CA ALA A 58 9.76 -12.54 1.49
C ALA A 58 11.04 -12.29 2.28
N ALA A 59 11.36 -11.03 2.52
CA ALA A 59 12.43 -10.63 3.41
C ALA A 59 11.99 -9.44 4.25
N PHE A 60 12.61 -9.26 5.41
CA PHE A 60 12.27 -8.17 6.31
C PHE A 60 13.53 -7.49 6.83
N TRP A 61 13.35 -6.21 7.24
CA TRP A 61 14.40 -5.42 7.85
C TRP A 61 14.62 -5.80 9.33
N LYS A 62 13.52 -5.90 10.11
CA LYS A 62 13.57 -6.12 11.56
C LYS A 62 12.99 -7.46 12.02
N GLN A 63 12.74 -8.39 11.10
CA GLN A 63 12.13 -9.69 11.38
C GLN A 63 12.76 -10.76 10.51
N GLU A 64 12.72 -12.02 10.94
CA GLU A 64 13.13 -13.16 10.10
C GLU A 64 12.08 -13.50 9.02
N PRO A 65 12.52 -13.90 7.82
CA PRO A 65 13.91 -13.94 7.39
C PRO A 65 14.45 -12.55 7.05
N GLN A 66 15.65 -12.23 7.58
CA GLN A 66 16.30 -10.96 7.31
C GLN A 66 16.80 -10.86 5.88
N ILE A 67 16.76 -9.66 5.30
CA ILE A 67 17.14 -9.42 3.90
C ILE A 67 18.54 -9.93 3.55
N LYS A 68 19.55 -9.71 4.42
CA LYS A 68 20.93 -10.13 4.18
C LYS A 68 21.05 -11.66 4.09
N LYS A 69 20.31 -12.38 4.94
CA LYS A 69 20.27 -13.85 4.93
C LYS A 69 19.59 -14.36 3.66
N VAL A 70 18.45 -13.79 3.28
CA VAL A 70 17.76 -14.16 2.06
C VAL A 70 18.64 -13.95 0.82
N LEU A 71 19.33 -12.81 0.72
CA LEU A 71 20.21 -12.52 -0.41
C LEU A 71 21.40 -13.49 -0.49
N ALA A 72 21.95 -13.92 0.64
CA ALA A 72 23.06 -14.89 0.68
C ALA A 72 22.65 -16.30 0.19
N GLU A 73 21.37 -16.65 0.26
CA GLU A 73 20.82 -17.93 -0.19
C GLU A 73 20.44 -17.95 -1.68
N LEU A 74 20.32 -16.78 -2.32
CA LEU A 74 19.87 -16.67 -3.72
C LEU A 74 21.05 -16.86 -4.69
N THR A 75 20.82 -17.69 -5.71
CA THR A 75 21.81 -17.98 -6.77
C THR A 75 21.41 -17.48 -8.15
N ALA A 76 20.24 -16.84 -8.26
CA ALA A 76 19.74 -16.32 -9.53
C ALA A 76 20.66 -15.22 -10.10
N PRO A 77 20.91 -15.18 -11.43
CA PRO A 77 21.80 -14.20 -12.06
C PRO A 77 21.29 -12.75 -11.96
N ARG A 78 19.98 -12.57 -11.78
CA ARG A 78 19.33 -11.27 -11.53
C ARG A 78 18.44 -11.35 -10.32
N ILE A 79 18.55 -10.40 -9.42
CA ILE A 79 17.75 -10.34 -8.19
C ILE A 79 17.10 -8.96 -8.12
N PHE A 80 15.77 -8.93 -8.09
CA PHE A 80 14.99 -7.71 -7.90
C PHE A 80 14.51 -7.62 -6.46
N ILE A 81 14.80 -6.49 -5.80
CA ILE A 81 14.34 -6.20 -4.44
C ILE A 81 13.28 -5.11 -4.54
N VAL A 82 12.04 -5.45 -4.24
CA VAL A 82 10.92 -4.49 -4.22
C VAL A 82 10.57 -4.14 -2.78
N PRO A 83 10.84 -2.88 -2.35
CA PRO A 83 10.44 -2.41 -1.03
C PRO A 83 8.91 -2.31 -0.91
N PHE A 84 8.35 -3.05 0.04
CA PHE A 84 6.94 -3.03 0.37
C PHE A 84 6.65 -1.92 1.40
N PHE A 85 6.90 -0.68 0.98
CA PHE A 85 6.70 0.54 1.78
C PHE A 85 5.71 1.47 1.09
N ILE A 86 4.96 2.21 1.89
CA ILE A 86 3.89 3.10 1.41
C ILE A 86 4.43 4.42 0.83
N SER A 87 5.66 4.77 1.15
CA SER A 87 6.31 6.00 0.64
C SER A 87 7.81 5.82 0.48
N GLU A 88 8.44 6.74 -0.24
CA GLU A 88 9.89 6.89 -0.33
C GLU A 88 10.44 7.55 0.93
N GLY A 89 10.17 6.94 2.09
CA GLY A 89 10.66 7.42 3.37
C GLY A 89 12.14 7.10 3.57
N TYR A 90 12.74 7.69 4.63
CA TYR A 90 14.16 7.55 4.99
C TYR A 90 14.66 6.10 4.97
N PHE A 91 13.88 5.14 5.45
CA PHE A 91 14.28 3.73 5.43
C PHE A 91 14.38 3.15 4.02
N ALA A 92 13.39 3.42 3.16
CA ALA A 92 13.35 2.85 1.81
C ALA A 92 14.37 3.49 0.87
N SER A 93 14.64 4.80 1.02
CA SER A 93 15.49 5.55 0.10
C SER A 93 16.94 5.70 0.56
N GLU A 94 17.23 5.56 1.86
CA GLU A 94 18.58 5.81 2.37
C GLU A 94 19.14 4.63 3.19
N VAL A 95 18.41 4.19 4.24
CA VAL A 95 18.97 3.22 5.20
C VAL A 95 19.19 1.86 4.56
N ILE A 96 18.15 1.31 3.94
CA ILE A 96 18.22 -0.03 3.35
C ILE A 96 19.17 -0.09 2.15
N PRO A 97 19.11 0.84 1.17
CA PRO A 97 20.08 0.86 0.08
C PRO A 97 21.53 0.91 0.59
N LYS A 98 21.82 1.82 1.50
CA LYS A 98 23.18 1.95 2.10
C LYS A 98 23.66 0.67 2.76
N GLU A 99 22.82 -0.01 3.54
CA GLU A 99 23.19 -1.26 4.21
C GLU A 99 23.35 -2.45 3.27
N LEU A 100 22.68 -2.42 2.12
CA LEU A 100 22.84 -3.40 1.05
C LEU A 100 23.98 -3.05 0.09
N GLY A 101 24.70 -1.93 0.34
CA GLY A 101 25.82 -1.49 -0.47
C GLY A 101 25.41 -0.77 -1.75
N PHE A 102 24.14 -0.35 -1.89
CA PHE A 102 23.72 0.52 -2.98
C PHE A 102 24.14 1.96 -2.70
N PRO A 103 24.59 2.73 -3.70
CA PRO A 103 24.76 4.18 -3.55
C PRO A 103 23.41 4.86 -3.32
N ALA A 104 23.45 6.09 -2.78
CA ALA A 104 22.24 6.85 -2.40
C ALA A 104 21.27 7.16 -3.56
N VAL A 105 21.63 6.84 -4.81
CA VAL A 105 20.78 6.88 -5.98
C VAL A 105 20.60 5.44 -6.47
N PRO A 106 19.40 5.03 -6.92
CA PRO A 106 19.17 3.68 -7.44
C PRO A 106 20.19 3.38 -8.55
N SER A 107 21.13 2.51 -8.26
CA SER A 107 22.10 2.04 -9.23
C SER A 107 22.21 0.53 -9.11
N THR A 108 22.47 -0.08 -10.24
CA THR A 108 22.69 -1.51 -10.33
C THR A 108 24.06 -1.83 -9.72
N LEU A 109 24.09 -2.68 -8.68
CA LEU A 109 25.33 -3.27 -8.19
C LEU A 109 25.58 -4.57 -8.91
N ASN A 110 26.66 -4.62 -9.67
CA ASN A 110 27.19 -5.87 -10.23
C ASN A 110 28.04 -6.56 -9.18
N SER A 111 27.55 -7.63 -8.56
CA SER A 111 28.43 -8.61 -7.96
C SER A 111 28.99 -9.52 -9.06
N GLN A 112 30.12 -10.18 -8.83
CA GLN A 112 30.74 -11.07 -9.85
C GLN A 112 29.81 -12.22 -10.30
N LEU A 113 28.70 -12.50 -9.59
CA LEU A 113 27.79 -13.62 -9.83
C LEU A 113 26.34 -13.21 -10.07
N SER A 114 25.89 -12.04 -9.59
CA SER A 114 24.47 -11.61 -9.70
C SER A 114 24.37 -10.11 -9.85
N THR A 115 23.38 -9.65 -10.63
CA THR A 115 22.99 -8.24 -10.71
C THR A 115 21.84 -7.98 -9.73
N LEU A 116 22.07 -7.09 -8.75
CA LEU A 116 21.07 -6.68 -7.79
C LEU A 116 20.37 -5.39 -8.27
N HIS A 117 19.04 -5.42 -8.33
CA HIS A 117 18.21 -4.28 -8.69
C HIS A 117 17.35 -3.88 -7.48
N TYR A 118 17.63 -2.73 -6.88
CA TYR A 118 16.78 -2.16 -5.84
C TYR A 118 15.71 -1.28 -6.49
N CYS A 119 14.46 -1.73 -6.44
CA CYS A 119 13.32 -1.04 -7.07
C CYS A 119 12.82 0.11 -6.19
N LEU A 120 12.03 1.02 -6.79
CA LEU A 120 11.30 2.02 -6.01
C LEU A 120 10.20 1.35 -5.16
N PRO A 121 9.80 1.95 -4.02
CA PRO A 121 8.74 1.45 -3.16
C PRO A 121 7.39 1.34 -3.87
N VAL A 122 6.56 0.38 -3.45
CA VAL A 122 5.22 0.18 -4.05
C VAL A 122 4.31 1.38 -3.88
N GLY A 123 4.34 2.05 -2.73
CA GLY A 123 3.37 3.11 -2.38
C GLY A 123 3.49 4.38 -3.22
N SER A 124 4.66 4.67 -3.81
CA SER A 124 4.84 5.83 -4.71
C SER A 124 4.43 5.54 -6.17
N HIS A 125 3.97 4.34 -6.49
CA HIS A 125 3.57 3.98 -7.86
C HIS A 125 2.16 4.46 -8.19
N ASP A 126 1.93 4.94 -9.41
CA ASP A 126 0.63 5.46 -9.87
C ASP A 126 -0.48 4.39 -9.87
N LEU A 127 -0.15 3.11 -10.05
CA LEU A 127 -1.11 2.00 -9.94
C LEU A 127 -1.71 1.84 -8.54
N MET A 128 -1.18 2.49 -7.51
CA MET A 128 -1.83 2.53 -6.21
C MET A 128 -3.22 3.16 -6.26
N THR A 129 -3.50 4.01 -7.27
CA THR A 129 -4.87 4.48 -7.54
C THR A 129 -5.85 3.32 -7.75
N THR A 130 -5.45 2.30 -8.51
CA THR A 130 -6.29 1.12 -8.77
C THR A 130 -6.53 0.31 -7.49
N VAL A 131 -5.49 0.20 -6.64
CA VAL A 131 -5.57 -0.48 -5.33
C VAL A 131 -6.54 0.24 -4.40
N ILE A 132 -6.44 1.58 -4.30
CA ILE A 132 -7.34 2.41 -3.49
C ILE A 132 -8.79 2.28 -3.98
N LEU A 133 -9.01 2.37 -5.29
CA LEU A 133 -10.33 2.25 -5.89
C LEU A 133 -10.95 0.86 -5.66
N ALA A 134 -10.13 -0.20 -5.70
CA ALA A 134 -10.57 -1.56 -5.38
C ALA A 134 -11.04 -1.67 -3.92
N ARG A 135 -10.29 -1.11 -2.96
CA ARG A 135 -10.69 -1.06 -1.54
C ARG A 135 -11.96 -0.27 -1.30
N ALA A 136 -12.08 0.90 -1.92
CA ALA A 136 -13.31 1.69 -1.82
C ALA A 136 -14.52 0.92 -2.37
N LYS A 137 -14.36 0.29 -3.52
CA LYS A 137 -15.42 -0.54 -4.12
C LYS A 137 -15.78 -1.73 -3.24
N GLU A 138 -14.78 -2.48 -2.77
CA GLU A 138 -14.96 -3.66 -1.93
C GLU A 138 -15.80 -3.36 -0.68
N VAL A 139 -15.45 -2.31 0.06
CA VAL A 139 -16.17 -1.99 1.31
C VAL A 139 -17.60 -1.53 1.06
N MET A 140 -17.85 -0.77 -0.01
CA MET A 140 -19.20 -0.34 -0.40
C MET A 140 -20.07 -1.52 -0.84
N GLU A 141 -19.53 -2.44 -1.65
CA GLU A 141 -20.25 -3.61 -2.14
C GLU A 141 -20.51 -4.64 -1.04
N LYS A 142 -19.58 -4.79 -0.10
CA LYS A 142 -19.72 -5.69 1.05
C LYS A 142 -20.77 -5.21 2.05
N PHE A 143 -20.96 -3.90 2.17
CA PHE A 143 -21.89 -3.30 3.13
C PHE A 143 -22.84 -2.30 2.46
N PRO A 144 -23.76 -2.74 1.60
CA PRO A 144 -24.59 -1.87 0.76
C PRO A 144 -25.81 -1.30 1.54
N PHE A 145 -25.58 -0.65 2.68
CA PHE A 145 -26.66 -0.11 3.53
C PHE A 145 -26.70 1.42 3.47
N PRO A 146 -27.89 2.05 3.44
CA PRO A 146 -29.24 1.48 3.21
C PRO A 146 -29.43 0.99 1.77
N ARG A 147 -28.50 1.34 0.90
CA ARG A 147 -28.35 0.90 -0.49
C ARG A 147 -26.91 1.07 -0.92
N LEU A 148 -26.48 0.38 -1.97
CA LEU A 148 -25.15 0.55 -2.53
C LEU A 148 -24.89 2.01 -2.90
N PRO A 149 -23.92 2.71 -2.28
CA PRO A 149 -23.61 4.09 -2.62
C PRO A 149 -23.02 4.19 -4.03
N LYS A 150 -23.36 5.27 -4.72
CA LYS A 150 -22.81 5.56 -6.05
C LYS A 150 -21.61 6.48 -5.89
N ASN A 151 -20.54 6.22 -6.64
CA ASN A 151 -19.33 7.05 -6.58
C ASN A 151 -19.60 8.56 -6.77
N PRO A 152 -20.45 9.02 -7.75
CA PRO A 152 -20.74 10.45 -7.91
C PRO A 152 -21.45 11.10 -6.71
N ASP A 153 -22.04 10.30 -5.80
CA ASP A 153 -22.72 10.77 -4.60
C ASP A 153 -21.87 10.53 -3.33
N THR A 154 -20.57 10.22 -3.49
CA THR A 154 -19.69 9.76 -2.43
C THR A 154 -18.39 10.57 -2.41
N THR A 155 -17.93 10.96 -1.24
CA THR A 155 -16.57 11.48 -1.02
C THR A 155 -15.62 10.30 -0.72
N LEU A 156 -14.47 10.27 -1.38
CA LEU A 156 -13.39 9.35 -1.09
C LEU A 156 -12.26 10.08 -0.34
N LEU A 157 -11.94 9.64 0.88
CA LEU A 157 -10.79 10.13 1.63
C LEU A 157 -9.73 9.03 1.73
N ILE A 158 -8.50 9.38 1.42
CA ILE A 158 -7.33 8.52 1.57
C ILE A 158 -6.66 8.90 2.88
N ALA A 159 -6.62 7.96 3.84
CA ALA A 159 -6.10 8.19 5.17
C ALA A 159 -4.64 7.76 5.27
N GLY A 160 -3.74 8.70 5.48
CA GLY A 160 -2.30 8.47 5.69
C GLY A 160 -1.86 8.74 7.12
N HIS A 161 -0.61 8.37 7.43
CA HIS A 161 -0.04 8.66 8.74
C HIS A 161 0.17 10.18 8.91
N GLY A 162 0.83 10.78 7.94
CA GLY A 162 1.35 12.14 8.06
C GLY A 162 2.51 12.19 9.07
N THR A 163 3.45 13.05 8.87
CA THR A 163 4.52 13.30 9.85
C THR A 163 5.25 14.57 9.50
N GLY A 164 5.43 15.46 10.47
CA GLY A 164 6.22 16.68 10.30
C GLY A 164 7.72 16.44 10.03
N ARG A 165 8.20 15.19 10.19
CA ARG A 165 9.61 14.83 10.00
C ARG A 165 9.97 14.47 8.57
N ASN A 166 9.03 13.95 7.79
CA ASN A 166 9.26 13.54 6.39
C ASN A 166 8.00 13.76 5.54
N LYS A 167 8.10 14.71 4.62
CA LYS A 167 6.99 15.07 3.71
C LYS A 167 6.63 13.96 2.70
N ASN A 168 7.49 12.97 2.48
CA ASN A 168 7.28 11.94 1.44
C ASN A 168 6.04 11.08 1.73
N SER A 169 5.71 10.85 3.00
CA SER A 169 4.49 10.13 3.39
C SER A 169 3.24 10.89 2.92
N ARG A 170 3.19 12.20 3.19
CA ARG A 170 2.11 13.08 2.74
C ARG A 170 2.03 13.16 1.22
N VAL A 171 3.16 13.42 0.56
CA VAL A 171 3.25 13.54 -0.90
C VAL A 171 2.72 12.27 -1.59
N ALA A 172 3.03 11.09 -1.07
CA ALA A 172 2.52 9.84 -1.62
C ALA A 172 0.99 9.76 -1.57
N VAL A 173 0.37 10.13 -0.46
CA VAL A 173 -1.10 10.11 -0.30
C VAL A 173 -1.76 11.18 -1.17
N GLU A 174 -1.26 12.42 -1.14
CA GLU A 174 -1.78 13.54 -1.94
C GLU A 174 -1.70 13.25 -3.45
N ARG A 175 -0.57 12.67 -3.91
CA ARG A 175 -0.42 12.24 -5.32
C ARG A 175 -1.54 11.27 -5.72
N GLN A 176 -1.86 10.27 -4.90
CA GLN A 176 -2.93 9.33 -5.21
C GLN A 176 -4.30 10.01 -5.21
N ALA A 177 -4.54 10.94 -4.26
CA ALA A 177 -5.77 11.73 -4.24
C ALA A 177 -5.93 12.57 -5.53
N ASP A 178 -4.85 13.20 -6.00
CA ASP A 178 -4.85 14.01 -7.22
C ASP A 178 -5.11 13.15 -8.47
N LEU A 179 -4.46 11.99 -8.58
CA LEU A 179 -4.67 11.07 -9.68
C LEU A 179 -6.12 10.56 -9.73
N ILE A 180 -6.72 10.22 -8.58
CA ILE A 180 -8.11 9.78 -8.52
C ILE A 180 -9.07 10.95 -8.79
N ARG A 181 -8.79 12.14 -8.27
CA ARG A 181 -9.57 13.36 -8.54
C ARG A 181 -9.64 13.65 -10.04
N ALA A 182 -8.53 13.49 -10.75
CA ALA A 182 -8.46 13.67 -12.20
C ALA A 182 -9.34 12.69 -13.01
N LEU A 183 -9.74 11.54 -12.41
CA LEU A 183 -10.68 10.62 -13.04
C LEU A 183 -12.12 11.14 -13.04
N ASN A 184 -12.46 12.06 -12.13
CA ASN A 184 -13.78 12.67 -11.96
C ASN A 184 -14.91 11.63 -11.78
N ILE A 185 -14.68 10.62 -10.94
CA ILE A 185 -15.62 9.52 -10.67
C ILE A 185 -16.28 9.58 -9.30
N PHE A 186 -15.68 10.30 -8.34
CA PHE A 186 -16.27 10.60 -7.03
C PHE A 186 -16.72 12.06 -6.97
N ALA A 187 -17.66 12.37 -6.07
CA ALA A 187 -18.06 13.76 -5.82
C ALA A 187 -16.89 14.61 -5.34
N GLU A 188 -16.13 14.06 -4.40
CA GLU A 188 -14.95 14.69 -3.84
C GLU A 188 -13.88 13.60 -3.60
N VAL A 189 -12.60 13.98 -3.68
CA VAL A 189 -11.47 13.13 -3.32
C VAL A 189 -10.47 13.95 -2.51
N GLY A 190 -10.06 13.45 -1.36
CA GLY A 190 -9.11 14.13 -0.49
C GLY A 190 -8.13 13.21 0.20
N ALA A 191 -7.07 13.81 0.76
CA ALA A 191 -6.13 13.18 1.67
C ALA A 191 -6.40 13.67 3.09
N VAL A 192 -6.32 12.77 4.09
CA VAL A 192 -6.43 13.11 5.51
C VAL A 192 -5.37 12.35 6.30
N PHE A 193 -4.91 12.89 7.42
CA PHE A 193 -3.75 12.39 8.13
C PHE A 193 -3.99 12.22 9.62
N MET A 194 -3.23 11.33 10.25
CA MET A 194 -3.30 11.12 11.71
C MET A 194 -2.63 12.23 12.49
N GLU A 195 -1.45 12.69 12.02
CA GLU A 195 -0.55 13.58 12.78
C GLU A 195 -0.43 15.00 12.22
N GLU A 196 -1.06 15.31 11.07
CA GLU A 196 -1.02 16.63 10.43
C GLU A 196 -2.33 16.97 9.73
N GLU A 197 -2.56 18.26 9.45
CA GLU A 197 -3.73 18.71 8.70
C GLU A 197 -3.66 18.33 7.20
N PRO A 198 -4.84 18.03 6.59
CA PRO A 198 -6.15 17.88 7.21
C PRO A 198 -6.26 16.59 8.03
N PHE A 199 -6.70 16.73 9.27
CA PHE A 199 -6.76 15.59 10.20
C PHE A 199 -7.87 14.59 9.84
N ILE A 200 -7.63 13.29 10.14
CA ILE A 200 -8.68 12.26 10.11
C ILE A 200 -9.77 12.59 11.12
N LYS A 201 -9.39 13.11 12.29
CA LYS A 201 -10.34 13.49 13.34
C LYS A 201 -11.29 14.59 12.85
N GLY A 202 -12.58 14.27 12.80
CA GLY A 202 -13.62 15.19 12.36
C GLY A 202 -13.70 15.39 10.83
N CYS A 203 -12.98 14.63 10.02
CA CYS A 203 -12.94 14.79 8.56
C CYS A 203 -14.33 14.73 7.91
N TRP A 204 -15.28 14.00 8.49
CA TRP A 204 -16.66 13.90 7.98
C TRP A 204 -17.44 15.22 8.09
N GLN A 205 -17.04 16.15 8.95
CA GLN A 205 -17.69 17.45 9.10
C GLN A 205 -17.42 18.38 7.92
N ASN A 206 -16.29 18.18 7.22
CA ASN A 206 -15.83 19.05 6.13
C ASN A 206 -16.26 18.57 4.74
N VAL A 207 -16.92 17.41 4.62
CA VAL A 207 -17.38 16.88 3.33
C VAL A 207 -18.84 17.24 3.05
N GLN A 208 -19.18 17.49 1.79
CA GLN A 208 -20.55 17.91 1.40
C GLN A 208 -21.47 16.69 1.21
N THR A 209 -20.94 15.56 0.77
CA THR A 209 -21.75 14.37 0.51
C THR A 209 -22.23 13.70 1.80
N ARG A 210 -23.34 12.95 1.69
CA ARG A 210 -23.80 12.08 2.78
C ARG A 210 -22.92 10.83 2.93
N ASN A 211 -22.44 10.29 1.82
CA ASN A 211 -21.66 9.07 1.80
C ASN A 211 -20.17 9.40 1.80
N LEU A 212 -19.43 8.79 2.70
CA LEU A 212 -18.00 8.96 2.87
C LEU A 212 -17.31 7.59 2.91
N VAL A 213 -16.35 7.37 2.03
CA VAL A 213 -15.48 6.19 2.08
C VAL A 213 -14.08 6.63 2.51
N VAL A 214 -13.55 5.98 3.52
CA VAL A 214 -12.18 6.20 4.03
C VAL A 214 -11.34 4.97 3.74
N VAL A 215 -10.25 5.14 2.99
CA VAL A 215 -9.31 4.07 2.64
C VAL A 215 -7.97 4.31 3.30
N PRO A 216 -7.54 3.44 4.24
CA PRO A 216 -6.24 3.56 4.89
C PRO A 216 -5.10 3.27 3.91
N PHE A 217 -4.19 4.22 3.77
CA PHE A 217 -3.00 4.09 2.93
C PHE A 217 -1.81 3.61 3.76
N PHE A 218 -1.90 2.33 4.19
CA PHE A 218 -0.93 1.66 5.06
C PHE A 218 -0.53 0.30 4.46
N SER A 219 0.67 -0.17 4.82
CA SER A 219 1.22 -1.44 4.33
C SER A 219 0.55 -2.69 4.95
N SER A 220 -0.20 -2.52 6.04
CA SER A 220 -0.89 -3.61 6.74
C SER A 220 -2.07 -3.09 7.55
N ASP A 221 -2.96 -3.99 7.96
CA ASP A 221 -4.01 -3.72 8.95
C ASP A 221 -3.44 -3.81 10.39
N GLY A 222 -2.33 -3.07 10.63
CA GLY A 222 -1.72 -2.93 11.96
C GLY A 222 -2.51 -1.99 12.87
N LEU A 223 -1.96 -1.70 14.08
CA LEU A 223 -2.65 -0.90 15.11
C LEU A 223 -3.19 0.43 14.58
N HIS A 224 -2.45 1.14 13.76
CA HIS A 224 -2.94 2.38 13.16
C HIS A 224 -4.25 2.20 12.39
N ALA A 225 -4.37 1.14 11.60
CA ALA A 225 -5.57 0.89 10.81
C ALA A 225 -6.72 0.30 11.65
N VAL A 226 -6.43 -0.55 12.63
CA VAL A 226 -7.49 -1.26 13.37
C VAL A 226 -7.84 -0.62 14.72
N GLU A 227 -7.00 0.25 15.27
CA GLU A 227 -7.21 0.92 16.55
C GLU A 227 -7.29 2.45 16.38
N ASP A 228 -6.20 3.10 15.93
CA ASP A 228 -6.08 4.54 15.97
C ASP A 228 -7.09 5.25 15.04
N ILE A 229 -7.18 4.81 13.78
CA ILE A 229 -8.08 5.46 12.80
C ILE A 229 -9.56 5.29 13.19
N PRO A 230 -10.07 4.12 13.59
CA PRO A 230 -11.43 4.00 14.15
C PRO A 230 -11.72 4.98 15.29
N VAL A 231 -10.77 5.19 16.21
CA VAL A 231 -10.90 6.19 17.30
C VAL A 231 -10.95 7.61 16.73
N LEU A 232 -10.06 7.94 15.80
CA LEU A 232 -10.04 9.25 15.12
C LEU A 232 -11.32 9.52 14.31
N LEU A 233 -11.96 8.48 13.78
CA LEU A 233 -13.26 8.53 13.11
C LEU A 233 -14.44 8.57 14.12
N GLY A 234 -14.15 8.64 15.42
CA GLY A 234 -15.13 8.88 16.48
C GLY A 234 -15.66 7.62 17.17
N GLU A 235 -15.09 6.43 16.96
CA GLU A 235 -15.43 5.27 17.80
C GLU A 235 -14.84 5.49 19.21
N PRO A 236 -15.59 5.14 20.27
CA PRO A 236 -15.04 5.20 21.63
C PRO A 236 -13.84 4.27 21.78
N GLU A 237 -12.72 4.80 22.26
CA GLU A 237 -11.45 4.07 22.42
C GLU A 237 -11.63 2.77 23.21
N ARG A 238 -12.40 2.83 24.32
CA ARG A 238 -12.72 1.64 25.13
C ARG A 238 -13.40 0.53 24.31
N LEU A 239 -14.33 0.91 23.43
CA LEU A 239 -15.06 -0.04 22.59
C LEU A 239 -14.15 -0.65 21.51
N VAL A 240 -13.29 0.17 20.90
CA VAL A 240 -12.30 -0.29 19.93
C VAL A 240 -11.36 -1.32 20.56
N LYS A 241 -10.80 -1.02 21.74
CA LYS A 241 -9.92 -1.94 22.47
C LYS A 241 -10.64 -3.24 22.88
N GLN A 242 -11.89 -3.14 23.33
CA GLN A 242 -12.69 -4.32 23.67
C GLN A 242 -12.93 -5.22 22.45
N ARG A 243 -13.32 -4.64 21.31
CA ARG A 243 -13.53 -5.38 20.08
C ARG A 243 -12.23 -6.02 19.58
N LEU A 244 -11.13 -5.28 19.62
CA LEU A 244 -9.81 -5.77 19.21
C LEU A 244 -9.39 -6.99 20.06
N ALA A 245 -9.52 -6.89 21.37
CA ALA A 245 -9.23 -8.00 22.30
C ALA A 245 -10.12 -9.23 22.07
N ALA A 246 -11.35 -9.03 21.59
CA ALA A 246 -12.28 -10.08 21.21
C ALA A 246 -12.11 -10.62 19.78
N GLY A 247 -11.11 -10.14 19.01
CA GLY A 247 -10.92 -10.49 17.60
C GLY A 247 -12.07 -10.05 16.69
N GLN A 248 -12.82 -9.02 17.10
CA GLN A 248 -13.95 -8.48 16.35
C GLN A 248 -13.54 -7.25 15.52
N PRO A 249 -14.25 -6.95 14.41
CA PRO A 249 -14.04 -5.71 13.67
C PRO A 249 -14.19 -4.48 14.56
N THR A 250 -13.20 -3.62 14.57
CA THR A 250 -13.18 -2.40 15.40
C THR A 250 -14.07 -1.29 14.83
N TRP A 251 -14.40 -1.36 13.55
CA TRP A 251 -15.33 -0.48 12.85
C TRP A 251 -16.54 -1.27 12.32
N ARG A 252 -17.74 -0.69 12.39
CA ARG A 252 -18.97 -1.25 11.80
C ARG A 252 -19.32 -0.49 10.53
N ASN A 253 -19.35 -1.18 9.40
CA ASN A 253 -19.64 -0.58 8.12
C ASN A 253 -21.14 -0.66 7.75
N PRO A 254 -21.75 0.45 7.26
CA PRO A 254 -21.29 1.80 7.54
C PRO A 254 -21.65 2.26 8.96
N THR A 255 -20.91 3.22 9.50
CA THR A 255 -21.27 3.91 10.75
C THR A 255 -21.83 5.29 10.43
N GLU A 256 -22.92 5.69 11.09
CA GLU A 256 -23.47 7.03 10.96
C GLU A 256 -22.81 7.99 11.96
N ARG A 257 -22.38 9.17 11.45
CA ARG A 257 -21.81 10.29 12.24
C ARG A 257 -22.33 11.60 11.69
N ASP A 258 -23.00 12.39 12.52
CA ASP A 258 -23.50 13.72 12.18
C ASP A 258 -24.25 13.76 10.82
N GLY A 259 -25.10 12.74 10.56
CA GLY A 259 -25.86 12.58 9.32
C GLY A 259 -25.06 12.05 8.12
N LYS A 260 -23.78 11.76 8.27
CA LYS A 260 -22.93 11.11 7.26
C LYS A 260 -22.89 9.60 7.49
N LEU A 261 -22.84 8.83 6.41
CA LEU A 261 -22.59 7.39 6.42
C LEU A 261 -21.12 7.16 6.04
N ILE A 262 -20.37 6.58 6.95
CA ILE A 262 -18.91 6.38 6.80
C ILE A 262 -18.62 4.90 6.59
N TRP A 263 -18.08 4.56 5.41
CA TRP A 263 -17.47 3.27 5.12
C TRP A 263 -15.97 3.36 5.37
N TYR A 264 -15.44 2.43 6.11
CA TYR A 264 -14.02 2.31 6.41
C TYR A 264 -13.48 1.00 5.84
N ALA A 265 -12.55 1.09 4.90
CA ALA A 265 -11.98 -0.05 4.20
C ALA A 265 -10.79 -0.66 4.97
N SER A 266 -10.37 -1.87 4.60
CA SER A 266 -9.07 -2.41 4.98
C SER A 266 -7.93 -1.64 4.29
N SER A 267 -6.72 -1.74 4.83
CA SER A 267 -5.53 -1.07 4.30
C SER A 267 -5.20 -1.50 2.88
N VAL A 268 -4.61 -0.59 2.10
CA VAL A 268 -4.17 -0.87 0.73
C VAL A 268 -3.15 -2.01 0.66
N GLY A 269 -2.32 -2.18 1.70
CA GLY A 269 -1.27 -3.20 1.74
C GLY A 269 -1.79 -4.64 1.68
N THR A 270 -3.03 -4.89 2.08
CA THR A 270 -3.66 -6.22 2.03
C THR A 270 -4.48 -6.46 0.75
N GLU A 271 -4.53 -5.48 -0.17
CA GLU A 271 -5.28 -5.60 -1.44
C GLU A 271 -4.56 -6.49 -2.45
N PRO A 272 -5.19 -7.56 -2.99
CA PRO A 272 -4.56 -8.49 -3.92
C PRO A 272 -3.95 -7.84 -5.18
N LEU A 273 -4.54 -6.75 -5.69
CA LEU A 273 -4.02 -6.02 -6.85
C LEU A 273 -2.63 -5.41 -6.62
N LEU A 274 -2.18 -5.31 -5.38
CA LEU A 274 -0.85 -4.79 -5.06
C LEU A 274 0.26 -5.71 -5.60
N ALA A 275 -0.03 -6.98 -5.85
CA ALA A 275 0.88 -7.88 -6.58
C ALA A 275 1.23 -7.36 -7.99
N GLU A 276 0.30 -6.68 -8.67
CA GLU A 276 0.58 -6.04 -9.98
C GLU A 276 1.51 -4.84 -9.83
N VAL A 277 1.36 -4.06 -8.76
CA VAL A 277 2.26 -2.94 -8.46
C VAL A 277 3.69 -3.44 -8.25
N ILE A 278 3.85 -4.55 -7.51
CA ILE A 278 5.15 -5.20 -7.31
C ILE A 278 5.77 -5.61 -8.66
N LEU A 279 5.00 -6.28 -9.52
CA LEU A 279 5.47 -6.68 -10.86
C LEU A 279 5.85 -5.47 -11.71
N GLN A 280 5.10 -4.39 -11.64
CA GLN A 280 5.40 -3.19 -12.41
C GLN A 280 6.70 -2.53 -11.94
N ARG A 281 6.97 -2.50 -10.63
CA ARG A 281 8.27 -2.03 -10.10
C ARG A 281 9.45 -2.84 -10.62
N VAL A 282 9.29 -4.16 -10.74
CA VAL A 282 10.33 -5.02 -11.37
C VAL A 282 10.53 -4.65 -12.83
N ARG A 283 9.44 -4.48 -13.60
CA ARG A 283 9.51 -4.11 -15.02
C ARG A 283 10.20 -2.76 -15.24
N GLU A 284 9.85 -1.76 -14.43
CA GLU A 284 10.49 -0.43 -14.47
C GLU A 284 11.99 -0.52 -14.21
N ALA A 285 12.41 -1.27 -13.18
CA ALA A 285 13.82 -1.47 -12.86
C ALA A 285 14.58 -2.21 -13.98
N ALA A 286 13.93 -3.17 -14.63
CA ALA A 286 14.54 -3.96 -15.69
C ALA A 286 14.70 -3.21 -17.02
N VAL A 287 13.94 -2.13 -17.26
CA VAL A 287 14.12 -1.26 -18.46
C VAL A 287 15.27 -0.28 -18.25
N ASN A 288 15.51 0.14 -17.00
CA ASN A 288 16.53 1.14 -16.65
C ASN A 288 17.90 0.51 -16.34
N SER A 289 18.05 -0.79 -16.58
CA SER A 289 19.28 -1.59 -16.40
C SER A 289 19.92 -1.92 -17.71
#